data_8d9152fe1d5255f5f382d8f8ea6026f7
#
_entry.id   8d9152fe1d5255f5f382d8f8ea6026f7
#
_cell.length_a   1.000
_cell.length_b   1.000
_cell.length_c   1.000
_cell.angle_alpha   90.00
_cell.angle_beta   90.00
_cell.angle_gamma   90.00
#
_symmetry.space_group_name_H-M   'P 1'
#
loop_
_entity.id
_entity.type
_entity.pdbx_description
1 polymer ?
#
loop_
_entity_poly.entity_id
_entity_poly.type
_entity_poly.pdbx_seq_one_letter_code
_entity_poly.pdbx_strand_id
1 'polypeptide(L)'
;MQRDNAVTKLIDMLQNPDQARLLAISPHLDDAVLSVGAGLAQAAQDGAEVTVFTVFAGIAEPPFSSVAAEFHASWGLSPDQNAPQYRRSEDIAALDHLGVNHRHGRFLDAIYRRSPDGRWLVDRGERPVVHPQPPDSNNELVSAAKDDIKSLIEEYDPTLLVTCVAVGNHVDHEITRDAALLAAEETGVPIRLWQDLPYAADMSSMPDLPNGLQLGPPVLGFVEEEARERKFQAVKHYASQLPMLNGGRRDLFTKLDELARKMSPDGRYSETTWPVIRPE
;
A
#
# COMPACT_ATOMS: atom_id res chain seq x y z
N MET A 1 -33.20 8.94 -18.17
CA MET A 1 -32.90 9.31 -16.77
C MET A 1 -31.39 9.26 -16.61
N GLN A 2 -30.73 10.41 -16.88
CA GLN A 2 -29.29 10.55 -16.62
C GLN A 2 -29.11 10.46 -15.10
N ARG A 3 -28.39 9.43 -14.64
CA ARG A 3 -27.84 9.45 -13.27
C ARG A 3 -26.70 10.46 -13.34
N ASP A 4 -26.81 11.56 -12.63
CA ASP A 4 -25.70 12.43 -12.31
C ASP A 4 -24.62 11.53 -11.70
N ASN A 5 -23.55 11.30 -12.44
CA ASN A 5 -22.33 10.72 -11.89
C ASN A 5 -21.70 11.79 -10.97
N ALA A 6 -22.17 11.85 -9.74
CA ALA A 6 -21.52 12.66 -8.73
C ALA A 6 -20.04 12.25 -8.69
N VAL A 7 -19.15 13.21 -8.82
CA VAL A 7 -17.72 13.02 -8.66
C VAL A 7 -17.51 12.56 -7.22
N THR A 8 -17.09 11.32 -7.03
CA THR A 8 -16.88 10.74 -5.70
C THR A 8 -15.42 10.87 -5.35
N LYS A 9 -15.09 11.66 -4.34
CA LYS A 9 -13.77 11.71 -3.72
C LYS A 9 -13.65 10.60 -2.67
N LEU A 10 -12.41 10.26 -2.26
CA LEU A 10 -12.19 9.25 -1.22
C LEU A 10 -12.95 9.57 0.08
N ILE A 11 -13.08 10.86 0.43
CA ILE A 11 -13.77 11.35 1.64
C ILE A 11 -15.26 11.61 1.47
N ASP A 12 -15.79 11.83 0.25
CA ASP A 12 -17.22 12.09 0.00
C ASP A 12 -18.13 10.94 0.45
N MET A 13 -17.53 9.80 0.72
CA MET A 13 -18.23 8.59 1.14
C MET A 13 -18.35 8.48 2.67
N LEU A 14 -17.79 9.44 3.39
CA LEU A 14 -17.93 9.56 4.84
C LEU A 14 -19.12 10.46 5.19
N GLN A 15 -19.83 10.10 6.24
CA GLN A 15 -21.04 10.85 6.64
C GLN A 15 -20.74 12.32 7.03
N ASN A 16 -19.50 12.60 7.46
CA ASN A 16 -19.04 13.94 7.85
C ASN A 16 -17.62 14.17 7.30
N PRO A 17 -17.46 14.72 6.09
CA PRO A 17 -16.14 14.96 5.47
C PRO A 17 -15.20 15.83 6.34
N ASP A 18 -15.73 16.85 7.02
CA ASP A 18 -14.96 17.77 7.88
C ASP A 18 -14.36 17.09 9.14
N GLN A 19 -14.76 15.87 9.42
CA GLN A 19 -14.27 15.05 10.54
C GLN A 19 -13.64 13.74 10.06
N ALA A 20 -13.32 13.68 8.78
CA ALA A 20 -12.74 12.48 8.20
C ALA A 20 -11.33 12.23 8.74
N ARG A 21 -11.10 11.04 9.24
CA ARG A 21 -9.79 10.52 9.66
C ARG A 21 -9.50 9.25 8.91
N LEU A 22 -8.50 9.31 8.02
CA LEU A 22 -8.10 8.19 7.18
C LEU A 22 -6.83 7.54 7.73
N LEU A 23 -6.87 6.23 7.90
CA LEU A 23 -5.69 5.43 8.18
C LEU A 23 -5.41 4.53 6.98
N ALA A 24 -4.38 4.86 6.20
CA ALA A 24 -3.90 4.06 5.10
C ALA A 24 -2.83 3.08 5.60
N ILE A 25 -3.02 1.79 5.34
CA ILE A 25 -2.14 0.72 5.81
C ILE A 25 -1.36 0.18 4.63
N SER A 26 -0.10 0.60 4.51
CA SER A 26 0.81 0.28 3.41
C SER A 26 1.65 -0.96 3.73
N PRO A 27 1.77 -1.93 2.82
CA PRO A 27 2.73 -3.02 2.99
C PRO A 27 4.17 -2.51 3.10
N HIS A 28 4.67 -1.82 2.09
CA HIS A 28 6.02 -1.29 2.01
C HIS A 28 6.04 0.25 1.90
N LEU A 29 7.25 0.77 1.98
CA LEU A 29 7.60 2.20 1.87
C LEU A 29 7.51 2.61 0.38
N ASP A 30 6.32 2.93 -0.12
CA ASP A 30 5.93 3.45 -1.45
C ASP A 30 4.52 3.02 -1.89
N ASP A 31 4.00 1.84 -1.50
CA ASP A 31 2.77 1.24 -2.04
C ASP A 31 1.54 2.16 -1.91
N ALA A 32 1.34 2.78 -0.74
CA ALA A 32 0.21 3.70 -0.54
C ALA A 32 0.30 4.93 -1.46
N VAL A 33 1.51 5.49 -1.60
CA VAL A 33 1.73 6.67 -2.46
C VAL A 33 1.54 6.30 -3.92
N LEU A 34 2.08 5.16 -4.37
CA LEU A 34 1.93 4.66 -5.74
C LEU A 34 0.47 4.37 -6.08
N SER A 35 -0.31 3.86 -5.12
CA SER A 35 -1.68 3.37 -5.36
C SER A 35 -2.73 4.47 -5.18
N VAL A 36 -2.75 5.14 -4.03
CA VAL A 36 -3.81 6.10 -3.63
C VAL A 36 -3.28 7.47 -3.21
N GLY A 37 -2.03 7.79 -3.54
CA GLY A 37 -1.37 9.01 -3.09
C GLY A 37 -2.09 10.30 -3.47
N ALA A 38 -2.74 10.35 -4.64
CA ALA A 38 -3.52 11.53 -5.04
C ALA A 38 -4.81 11.68 -4.21
N GLY A 39 -5.49 10.56 -3.92
CA GLY A 39 -6.65 10.55 -3.05
C GLY A 39 -6.32 10.95 -1.61
N LEU A 40 -5.17 10.49 -1.08
CA LEU A 40 -4.69 10.88 0.24
C LEU A 40 -4.35 12.39 0.31
N ALA A 41 -3.63 12.91 -0.71
CA ALA A 41 -3.33 14.33 -0.80
C ALA A 41 -4.59 15.18 -0.92
N GLN A 42 -5.56 14.77 -1.75
CA GLN A 42 -6.84 15.44 -1.89
C GLN A 42 -7.61 15.45 -0.57
N ALA A 43 -7.65 14.31 0.13
CA ALA A 43 -8.32 14.22 1.44
C ALA A 43 -7.70 15.18 2.47
N ALA A 44 -6.37 15.26 2.54
CA ALA A 44 -5.68 16.18 3.41
C ALA A 44 -5.94 17.65 3.05
N GLN A 45 -5.96 17.99 1.75
CA GLN A 45 -6.33 19.34 1.26
C GLN A 45 -7.77 19.71 1.61
N ASP A 46 -8.69 18.76 1.57
CA ASP A 46 -10.10 18.92 1.90
C ASP A 46 -10.34 18.94 3.42
N GLY A 47 -9.29 18.85 4.25
CA GLY A 47 -9.33 19.01 5.71
C GLY A 47 -9.41 17.72 6.52
N ALA A 48 -9.32 16.55 5.87
CA ALA A 48 -9.24 15.28 6.59
C ALA A 48 -7.88 15.11 7.30
N GLU A 49 -7.90 14.47 8.46
CA GLU A 49 -6.69 13.96 9.08
C GLU A 49 -6.30 12.63 8.40
N VAL A 50 -5.10 12.59 7.80
CA VAL A 50 -4.64 11.44 7.03
C VAL A 50 -3.33 10.92 7.62
N THR A 51 -3.28 9.64 7.95
CA THR A 51 -2.08 8.96 8.42
C THR A 51 -1.81 7.72 7.56
N VAL A 52 -0.55 7.55 7.14
CA VAL A 52 -0.08 6.32 6.49
C VAL A 52 0.75 5.51 7.49
N PHE A 53 0.35 4.27 7.70
CA PHE A 53 1.10 3.29 8.47
C PHE A 53 1.72 2.26 7.54
N THR A 54 3.05 2.21 7.47
CA THR A 54 3.78 1.23 6.67
C THR A 54 4.20 0.05 7.54
N VAL A 55 3.63 -1.13 7.29
CA VAL A 55 3.78 -2.34 8.13
C VAL A 55 5.20 -2.89 8.09
N PHE A 56 5.72 -3.16 6.89
CA PHE A 56 7.04 -3.77 6.67
C PHE A 56 8.12 -2.71 6.46
N ALA A 57 8.29 -1.86 7.45
CA ALA A 57 9.25 -0.77 7.47
C ALA A 57 10.38 -0.99 8.52
N GLY A 58 10.48 -2.19 9.09
CA GLY A 58 11.46 -2.52 10.11
C GLY A 58 12.90 -2.39 9.62
N ILE A 59 13.80 -2.01 10.53
CA ILE A 59 15.22 -1.85 10.24
C ILE A 59 15.93 -3.20 10.40
N ALA A 60 16.39 -3.73 9.27
CA ALA A 60 17.15 -4.97 9.25
C ALA A 60 18.63 -4.71 9.50
N GLU A 61 19.27 -5.63 10.23
CA GLU A 61 20.69 -5.61 10.52
C GLU A 61 21.42 -6.76 9.78
N PRO A 62 22.70 -6.57 9.41
CA PRO A 62 23.49 -7.64 8.81
C PRO A 62 23.60 -8.88 9.74
N PRO A 63 23.83 -10.08 9.17
CA PRO A 63 24.12 -10.33 7.76
C PRO A 63 22.89 -10.32 6.88
N PHE A 64 23.02 -9.83 5.65
CA PHE A 64 21.97 -9.84 4.62
C PHE A 64 22.11 -11.07 3.71
N SER A 65 21.00 -11.49 3.07
CA SER A 65 21.07 -12.45 1.97
C SER A 65 21.77 -11.84 0.76
N SER A 66 22.25 -12.71 -0.15
CA SER A 66 22.79 -12.23 -1.43
C SER A 66 21.76 -11.47 -2.26
N VAL A 67 20.49 -11.89 -2.17
CA VAL A 67 19.36 -11.21 -2.84
C VAL A 67 19.14 -9.83 -2.26
N ALA A 68 19.10 -9.67 -0.93
CA ALA A 68 18.99 -8.36 -0.30
C ALA A 68 20.17 -7.45 -0.69
N ALA A 69 21.39 -7.97 -0.71
CA ALA A 69 22.56 -7.20 -1.13
C ALA A 69 22.50 -6.76 -2.61
N GLU A 70 21.97 -7.60 -3.49
CA GLU A 70 21.73 -7.26 -4.89
C GLU A 70 20.65 -6.17 -5.03
N PHE A 71 19.58 -6.21 -4.23
CA PHE A 71 18.58 -5.14 -4.18
C PHE A 71 19.22 -3.82 -3.70
N HIS A 72 20.01 -3.84 -2.59
CA HIS A 72 20.69 -2.64 -2.10
C HIS A 72 21.56 -2.01 -3.19
N ALA A 73 22.34 -2.83 -3.90
CA ALA A 73 23.17 -2.36 -5.01
C ALA A 73 22.31 -1.78 -6.16
N SER A 74 21.18 -2.41 -6.51
CA SER A 74 20.26 -1.93 -7.54
C SER A 74 19.58 -0.63 -7.16
N TRP A 75 19.40 -0.37 -5.85
CA TRP A 75 18.92 0.90 -5.29
C TRP A 75 20.00 1.99 -5.24
N GLY A 76 21.20 1.69 -5.69
CA GLY A 76 22.32 2.64 -5.70
C GLY A 76 22.94 2.87 -4.32
N LEU A 77 22.70 1.98 -3.36
CA LEU A 77 23.20 2.08 -2.00
C LEU A 77 24.56 1.38 -1.87
N SER A 78 25.47 2.01 -1.13
CA SER A 78 26.73 1.38 -0.75
C SER A 78 26.58 0.39 0.41
N PRO A 79 27.50 -0.59 0.57
CA PRO A 79 27.38 -1.63 1.60
C PRO A 79 27.35 -1.14 3.05
N ASP A 80 27.81 0.08 3.30
CA ASP A 80 27.81 0.75 4.61
C ASP A 80 26.53 1.54 4.91
N GLN A 81 25.66 1.72 3.90
CA GLN A 81 24.38 2.37 4.09
C GLN A 81 23.32 1.39 4.59
N ASN A 82 22.54 1.81 5.59
CA ASN A 82 21.38 1.06 6.04
C ASN A 82 20.21 1.28 5.08
N ALA A 83 19.95 0.31 4.21
CA ALA A 83 18.94 0.41 3.17
C ALA A 83 17.50 0.63 3.70
N PRO A 84 17.03 -0.07 4.74
CA PRO A 84 15.71 0.22 5.34
C PRO A 84 15.64 1.64 5.90
N GLN A 85 16.68 2.13 6.56
CA GLN A 85 16.71 3.49 7.08
C GLN A 85 16.68 4.53 5.96
N TYR A 86 17.40 4.27 4.86
CA TYR A 86 17.38 5.14 3.69
C TYR A 86 15.97 5.21 3.08
N ARG A 87 15.33 4.06 2.83
CA ARG A 87 13.97 3.99 2.30
C ARG A 87 12.94 4.66 3.22
N ARG A 88 13.08 4.56 4.55
CA ARG A 88 12.25 5.32 5.50
C ARG A 88 12.38 6.84 5.29
N SER A 89 13.59 7.33 5.03
CA SER A 89 13.78 8.76 4.77
C SER A 89 13.11 9.21 3.47
N GLU A 90 13.13 8.37 2.44
CA GLU A 90 12.41 8.61 1.19
C GLU A 90 10.90 8.67 1.41
N ASP A 91 10.36 7.72 2.19
CA ASP A 91 8.94 7.64 2.51
C ASP A 91 8.45 8.84 3.31
N ILE A 92 9.22 9.26 4.34
CA ILE A 92 8.93 10.49 5.09
C ILE A 92 8.84 11.69 4.14
N ALA A 93 9.82 11.86 3.26
CA ALA A 93 9.84 12.98 2.32
C ALA A 93 8.67 12.93 1.34
N ALA A 94 8.25 11.73 0.89
CA ALA A 94 7.11 11.55 0.02
C ALA A 94 5.79 11.88 0.73
N LEU A 95 5.59 11.40 1.95
CA LEU A 95 4.37 11.61 2.73
C LEU A 95 4.25 13.06 3.21
N ASP A 96 5.35 13.69 3.62
CA ASP A 96 5.40 15.13 3.93
C ASP A 96 5.02 15.97 2.71
N HIS A 97 5.48 15.57 1.50
CA HIS A 97 5.09 16.24 0.26
C HIS A 97 3.59 16.14 -0.04
N LEU A 98 2.95 15.03 0.30
CA LEU A 98 1.49 14.88 0.20
C LEU A 98 0.73 15.67 1.28
N GLY A 99 1.39 16.08 2.35
CA GLY A 99 0.78 16.73 3.51
C GLY A 99 0.05 15.75 4.42
N VAL A 100 0.52 14.52 4.54
CA VAL A 100 -0.07 13.46 5.36
C VAL A 100 0.91 12.98 6.43
N ASN A 101 0.36 12.51 7.55
CA ASN A 101 1.15 11.95 8.65
C ASN A 101 1.68 10.56 8.29
N HIS A 102 2.78 10.15 8.91
CA HIS A 102 3.38 8.84 8.72
C HIS A 102 3.64 8.10 10.03
N ARG A 103 3.58 6.77 9.97
CA ARG A 103 4.03 5.84 11.00
C ARG A 103 4.72 4.66 10.33
N HIS A 104 5.88 4.26 10.84
CA HIS A 104 6.62 3.13 10.36
C HIS A 104 6.54 1.96 11.34
N GLY A 105 6.05 0.83 10.85
CA GLY A 105 5.98 -0.43 11.55
C GLY A 105 7.36 -1.05 11.80
N ARG A 106 7.34 -2.11 12.57
CA ARG A 106 8.55 -2.80 13.06
C ARG A 106 8.89 -4.08 12.29
N PHE A 107 7.98 -4.56 11.45
CA PHE A 107 8.18 -5.82 10.75
C PHE A 107 9.17 -5.65 9.60
N LEU A 108 10.03 -6.68 9.43
CA LEU A 108 11.00 -6.71 8.36
C LEU A 108 10.34 -7.09 7.03
N ASP A 109 10.72 -6.41 5.96
CA ASP A 109 10.40 -6.80 4.59
C ASP A 109 10.84 -8.26 4.31
N ALA A 110 10.12 -8.96 3.45
CA ALA A 110 10.36 -10.36 3.10
C ALA A 110 11.81 -10.67 2.72
N ILE A 111 12.51 -9.72 2.07
CA ILE A 111 13.91 -9.90 1.66
C ILE A 111 14.89 -10.01 2.85
N TYR A 112 14.47 -9.59 4.04
CA TYR A 112 15.25 -9.65 5.27
C TYR A 112 14.80 -10.75 6.23
N ARG A 113 13.72 -11.46 5.91
CA ARG A 113 13.18 -12.49 6.80
C ARG A 113 13.80 -13.86 6.51
N ARG A 114 13.78 -14.69 7.55
CA ARG A 114 14.12 -16.12 7.48
C ARG A 114 12.91 -16.97 7.79
N SER A 115 12.83 -18.11 7.15
CA SER A 115 11.90 -19.17 7.50
C SER A 115 12.35 -19.86 8.82
N PRO A 116 11.45 -20.60 9.48
CA PRO A 116 11.76 -21.29 10.74
C PRO A 116 12.96 -22.26 10.67
N ASP A 117 13.28 -22.79 9.49
CA ASP A 117 14.43 -23.64 9.23
C ASP A 117 15.75 -22.85 8.99
N GLY A 118 15.70 -21.51 9.14
CA GLY A 118 16.85 -20.62 9.03
C GLY A 118 17.21 -20.16 7.62
N ARG A 119 16.53 -20.66 6.57
CA ARG A 119 16.74 -20.21 5.19
C ARG A 119 16.14 -18.80 5.00
N TRP A 120 16.74 -18.03 4.10
CA TRP A 120 16.15 -16.77 3.69
C TRP A 120 14.80 -17.02 3.02
N LEU A 121 13.79 -16.19 3.34
CA LEU A 121 12.46 -16.27 2.75
C LEU A 121 12.50 -15.99 1.25
N VAL A 122 13.33 -15.03 0.84
CA VAL A 122 13.62 -14.73 -0.55
C VAL A 122 15.01 -15.20 -0.89
N ASP A 123 15.15 -16.15 -1.80
CA ASP A 123 16.41 -16.76 -2.21
C ASP A 123 16.63 -16.64 -3.73
N ARG A 124 17.82 -17.02 -4.20
CA ARG A 124 18.22 -16.91 -5.62
C ARG A 124 17.38 -17.80 -6.51
N GLY A 125 16.84 -17.19 -7.56
CA GLY A 125 16.29 -17.81 -8.74
C GLY A 125 16.30 -16.78 -9.87
N GLU A 126 15.94 -17.15 -11.09
CA GLU A 126 15.75 -16.20 -12.22
C GLU A 126 14.68 -15.13 -11.88
N ARG A 127 13.84 -15.42 -10.90
CA ARG A 127 12.99 -14.45 -10.17
C ARG A 127 13.13 -14.74 -8.68
N PRO A 128 13.08 -13.70 -7.81
CA PRO A 128 13.05 -13.95 -6.38
C PRO A 128 11.91 -14.90 -6.06
N VAL A 129 12.26 -16.11 -5.59
CA VAL A 129 11.26 -17.10 -5.19
C VAL A 129 11.01 -16.91 -3.71
N VAL A 130 9.78 -16.53 -3.36
CA VAL A 130 9.34 -16.55 -1.97
C VAL A 130 9.10 -18.02 -1.59
N HIS A 131 9.91 -18.57 -0.71
CA HIS A 131 9.69 -19.92 -0.22
C HIS A 131 8.37 -19.97 0.56
N PRO A 132 7.55 -21.01 0.32
CA PRO A 132 6.31 -21.18 1.10
C PRO A 132 6.62 -21.16 2.60
N GLN A 133 5.93 -20.29 3.32
CA GLN A 133 6.01 -20.28 4.77
C GLN A 133 5.07 -21.36 5.32
N PRO A 134 5.40 -21.98 6.46
CA PRO A 134 4.41 -22.75 7.20
C PRO A 134 3.19 -21.84 7.47
N PRO A 135 1.96 -22.37 7.34
CA PRO A 135 0.75 -21.58 7.56
C PRO A 135 0.75 -20.81 8.89
N ASP A 136 1.31 -21.44 9.94
CA ASP A 136 1.36 -20.85 11.29
C ASP A 136 2.25 -19.60 11.38
N SER A 137 3.39 -19.55 10.64
CA SER A 137 4.29 -18.38 10.70
C SER A 137 3.68 -17.12 10.06
N ASN A 138 2.87 -17.29 9.01
CA ASN A 138 2.11 -16.18 8.44
C ASN A 138 0.99 -15.76 9.40
N ASN A 139 0.32 -16.69 10.06
CA ASN A 139 -0.72 -16.40 11.03
C ASN A 139 -0.19 -15.59 12.22
N GLU A 140 1.02 -15.90 12.73
CA GLU A 140 1.64 -15.11 13.79
C GLU A 140 1.94 -13.66 13.35
N LEU A 141 2.47 -13.47 12.12
CA LEU A 141 2.72 -12.13 11.58
C LEU A 141 1.42 -11.37 11.33
N VAL A 142 0.40 -12.01 10.78
CA VAL A 142 -0.93 -11.42 10.59
C VAL A 142 -1.50 -10.98 11.93
N SER A 143 -1.43 -11.83 12.97
CA SER A 143 -1.92 -11.49 14.31
C SER A 143 -1.16 -10.32 14.92
N ALA A 144 0.17 -10.32 14.84
CA ALA A 144 0.98 -9.24 15.39
C ALA A 144 0.79 -7.90 14.63
N ALA A 145 0.67 -7.95 13.31
CA ALA A 145 0.37 -6.77 12.49
C ALA A 145 -1.04 -6.23 12.77
N LYS A 146 -2.03 -7.13 12.94
CA LYS A 146 -3.38 -6.76 13.34
C LYS A 146 -3.40 -6.02 14.68
N ASP A 147 -2.64 -6.49 15.67
CA ASP A 147 -2.57 -5.86 16.99
C ASP A 147 -1.92 -4.46 16.91
N ASP A 148 -0.86 -4.28 16.09
CA ASP A 148 -0.27 -2.96 15.84
C ASP A 148 -1.30 -2.03 15.15
N ILE A 149 -2.05 -2.52 14.15
CA ILE A 149 -3.09 -1.76 13.45
C ILE A 149 -4.22 -1.36 14.42
N LYS A 150 -4.66 -2.27 15.29
CA LYS A 150 -5.69 -1.96 16.30
C LYS A 150 -5.24 -0.87 17.27
N SER A 151 -3.99 -0.90 17.71
CA SER A 151 -3.44 0.15 18.56
C SER A 151 -3.47 1.53 17.87
N LEU A 152 -3.24 1.56 16.55
CA LEU A 152 -3.36 2.79 15.78
C LEU A 152 -4.83 3.21 15.56
N ILE A 153 -5.75 2.25 15.41
CA ILE A 153 -7.18 2.55 15.37
C ILE A 153 -7.63 3.19 16.68
N GLU A 154 -7.17 2.69 17.83
CA GLU A 154 -7.46 3.27 19.14
C GLU A 154 -6.82 4.66 19.31
N GLU A 155 -5.61 4.90 18.78
CA GLU A 155 -4.89 6.18 18.86
C GLU A 155 -5.54 7.26 17.97
N TYR A 156 -5.88 6.91 16.72
CA TYR A 156 -6.31 7.89 15.71
C TYR A 156 -7.83 7.95 15.51
N ASP A 157 -8.59 6.99 16.04
CA ASP A 157 -10.04 6.87 15.86
C ASP A 157 -10.48 7.09 14.39
N PRO A 158 -9.92 6.31 13.42
CA PRO A 158 -10.15 6.55 12.01
C PRO A 158 -11.61 6.27 11.62
N THR A 159 -12.12 7.07 10.70
CA THR A 159 -13.45 6.88 10.12
C THR A 159 -13.42 5.95 8.90
N LEU A 160 -12.22 5.71 8.34
CA LEU A 160 -12.00 4.81 7.21
C LEU A 160 -10.58 4.24 7.24
N LEU A 161 -10.48 2.92 7.06
CA LEU A 161 -9.23 2.23 6.74
C LEU A 161 -9.12 2.04 5.22
N VAL A 162 -7.93 2.19 4.68
CA VAL A 162 -7.63 1.81 3.30
C VAL A 162 -6.34 0.98 3.25
N THR A 163 -6.31 -0.11 2.46
CA THR A 163 -5.13 -0.95 2.29
C THR A 163 -5.11 -1.61 0.91
N CYS A 164 -4.10 -2.43 0.62
CA CYS A 164 -3.93 -3.10 -0.67
C CYS A 164 -4.92 -4.26 -0.89
N VAL A 165 -5.19 -4.58 -2.16
CA VAL A 165 -5.85 -5.85 -2.54
C VAL A 165 -4.87 -7.02 -2.49
N ALA A 166 -3.57 -6.76 -2.59
CA ALA A 166 -2.47 -7.73 -2.71
C ALA A 166 -2.40 -8.41 -4.09
N VAL A 167 -2.56 -7.64 -5.16
CA VAL A 167 -2.37 -8.14 -6.53
C VAL A 167 -0.93 -8.62 -6.72
N GLY A 168 -0.78 -9.81 -7.28
CA GLY A 168 0.54 -10.44 -7.48
C GLY A 168 0.98 -11.33 -6.33
N ASN A 169 0.18 -11.47 -5.27
CA ASN A 169 0.36 -12.40 -4.15
C ASN A 169 1.72 -12.26 -3.45
N HIS A 170 2.20 -11.02 -3.29
CA HIS A 170 3.37 -10.78 -2.47
C HIS A 170 3.01 -11.06 -1.00
N VAL A 171 3.81 -11.87 -0.32
CA VAL A 171 3.52 -12.33 1.05
C VAL A 171 3.28 -11.18 2.03
N ASP A 172 4.02 -10.08 1.93
CA ASP A 172 3.86 -8.92 2.81
C ASP A 172 2.57 -8.16 2.53
N HIS A 173 2.15 -8.10 1.25
CA HIS A 173 0.86 -7.51 0.88
C HIS A 173 -0.30 -8.36 1.41
N GLU A 174 -0.23 -9.68 1.28
CA GLU A 174 -1.25 -10.60 1.82
C GLU A 174 -1.35 -10.46 3.33
N ILE A 175 -0.22 -10.48 4.07
CA ILE A 175 -0.19 -10.31 5.52
C ILE A 175 -0.78 -8.97 5.93
N THR A 176 -0.40 -7.88 5.25
CA THR A 176 -0.91 -6.53 5.54
C THR A 176 -2.41 -6.44 5.32
N ARG A 177 -2.89 -6.93 4.17
CA ARG A 177 -4.32 -6.97 3.84
C ARG A 177 -5.11 -7.76 4.88
N ASP A 178 -4.66 -8.97 5.19
CA ASP A 178 -5.39 -9.87 6.08
C ASP A 178 -5.41 -9.33 7.51
N ALA A 179 -4.30 -8.75 7.99
CA ALA A 179 -4.22 -8.08 9.28
C ALA A 179 -5.17 -6.87 9.36
N ALA A 180 -5.22 -6.05 8.30
CA ALA A 180 -6.11 -4.89 8.25
C ALA A 180 -7.59 -5.29 8.20
N LEU A 181 -7.93 -6.35 7.45
CA LEU A 181 -9.29 -6.90 7.40
C LEU A 181 -9.76 -7.41 8.76
N LEU A 182 -8.90 -8.14 9.47
CA LEU A 182 -9.20 -8.63 10.82
C LEU A 182 -9.34 -7.47 11.83
N ALA A 183 -8.45 -6.48 11.76
CA ALA A 183 -8.55 -5.29 12.62
C ALA A 183 -9.85 -4.52 12.37
N ALA A 184 -10.24 -4.34 11.10
CA ALA A 184 -11.49 -3.70 10.72
C ALA A 184 -12.72 -4.48 11.23
N GLU A 185 -12.71 -5.82 11.11
CA GLU A 185 -13.79 -6.68 11.61
C GLU A 185 -13.93 -6.57 13.15
N GLU A 186 -12.81 -6.61 13.89
CA GLU A 186 -12.82 -6.54 15.36
C GLU A 186 -13.21 -5.15 15.90
N THR A 187 -12.90 -4.08 15.17
CA THR A 187 -13.16 -2.69 15.62
C THR A 187 -14.44 -2.09 15.03
N GLY A 188 -14.96 -2.67 13.96
CA GLY A 188 -16.12 -2.14 13.23
C GLY A 188 -15.82 -0.93 12.35
N VAL A 189 -14.54 -0.55 12.19
CA VAL A 189 -14.16 0.58 11.31
C VAL A 189 -14.30 0.15 9.85
N PRO A 190 -14.97 0.94 8.99
CA PRO A 190 -15.08 0.65 7.57
C PRO A 190 -13.72 0.51 6.89
N ILE A 191 -13.58 -0.45 5.98
CA ILE A 191 -12.35 -0.69 5.24
C ILE A 191 -12.59 -0.74 3.74
N ARG A 192 -11.62 -0.26 2.95
CA ARG A 192 -11.56 -0.40 1.50
C ARG A 192 -10.20 -0.92 1.07
N LEU A 193 -10.20 -1.62 -0.03
CA LEU A 193 -8.97 -2.11 -0.64
C LEU A 193 -8.65 -1.29 -1.89
N TRP A 194 -7.41 -0.84 -2.02
CA TRP A 194 -6.95 -0.10 -3.21
C TRP A 194 -6.37 -1.00 -4.29
N GLN A 195 -6.36 -0.50 -5.49
CA GLN A 195 -5.67 -1.11 -6.62
C GLN A 195 -4.15 -0.98 -6.45
N ASP A 196 -3.44 -2.11 -6.38
CA ASP A 196 -1.98 -2.15 -6.21
C ASP A 196 -1.26 -1.63 -7.46
N LEU A 197 -0.98 -0.35 -7.54
CA LEU A 197 -0.24 0.26 -8.65
C LEU A 197 1.27 0.22 -8.38
N PRO A 198 2.09 -0.03 -9.40
CA PRO A 198 1.76 -0.25 -10.81
C PRO A 198 1.51 -1.72 -11.18
N TYR A 199 1.33 -2.63 -10.23
CA TYR A 199 1.28 -4.08 -10.44
C TYR A 199 -0.05 -4.56 -11.01
N ALA A 200 -1.14 -3.88 -10.72
CA ALA A 200 -2.49 -4.23 -11.16
C ALA A 200 -2.77 -3.89 -12.64
N ALA A 201 -1.79 -4.03 -13.51
CA ALA A 201 -1.97 -3.82 -14.96
C ALA A 201 -2.94 -4.83 -15.58
N ASP A 202 -3.03 -6.02 -15.00
CA ASP A 202 -3.96 -7.08 -15.38
C ASP A 202 -4.89 -7.42 -14.21
N MET A 203 -6.11 -6.89 -14.29
CA MET A 203 -7.17 -7.14 -13.30
C MET A 203 -7.85 -8.51 -13.45
N SER A 204 -7.40 -9.34 -14.41
CA SER A 204 -7.98 -10.67 -14.65
C SER A 204 -7.70 -11.67 -13.52
N SER A 205 -6.80 -11.33 -12.61
CA SER A 205 -6.37 -12.18 -11.48
C SER A 205 -6.44 -11.45 -10.14
N MET A 206 -7.60 -10.90 -9.79
CA MET A 206 -7.80 -10.39 -8.43
C MET A 206 -7.67 -11.54 -7.44
N PRO A 207 -6.86 -11.39 -6.38
CA PRO A 207 -6.72 -12.45 -5.39
C PRO A 207 -8.01 -12.64 -4.61
N ASP A 208 -8.26 -13.89 -4.20
CA ASP A 208 -9.33 -14.19 -3.26
C ASP A 208 -9.08 -13.52 -1.90
N LEU A 209 -10.12 -13.01 -1.30
CA LEU A 209 -10.06 -12.49 0.06
C LEU A 209 -10.22 -13.63 1.09
N PRO A 210 -9.61 -13.50 2.28
CA PRO A 210 -9.73 -14.50 3.33
C PRO A 210 -11.17 -14.57 3.88
N ASN A 211 -11.49 -15.67 4.56
CA ASN A 211 -12.73 -15.86 5.33
C ASN A 211 -14.03 -15.67 4.52
N GLY A 212 -14.01 -15.94 3.20
CA GLY A 212 -15.16 -15.79 2.33
C GLY A 212 -15.59 -14.34 2.06
N LEU A 213 -14.74 -13.38 2.43
CA LEU A 213 -14.95 -11.98 2.06
C LEU A 213 -14.84 -11.79 0.55
N GLN A 214 -15.53 -10.79 0.01
CA GLN A 214 -15.50 -10.44 -1.40
C GLN A 214 -15.33 -8.93 -1.59
N LEU A 215 -14.79 -8.57 -2.76
CA LEU A 215 -14.76 -7.18 -3.19
C LEU A 215 -16.16 -6.76 -3.65
N GLY A 216 -16.67 -5.68 -3.11
CA GLY A 216 -17.89 -5.04 -3.62
C GLY A 216 -17.65 -4.32 -4.95
N PRO A 217 -18.63 -3.57 -5.46
CA PRO A 217 -18.47 -2.77 -6.66
C PRO A 217 -17.31 -1.77 -6.53
N PRO A 218 -16.51 -1.57 -7.60
CA PRO A 218 -15.42 -0.59 -7.56
C PRO A 218 -15.95 0.83 -7.35
N VAL A 219 -15.22 1.58 -6.57
CA VAL A 219 -15.48 3.00 -6.33
C VAL A 219 -14.33 3.80 -6.91
N LEU A 220 -14.65 4.73 -7.81
CA LEU A 220 -13.70 5.58 -8.48
C LEU A 220 -13.51 6.86 -7.63
N GLY A 221 -12.35 7.01 -7.02
CA GLY A 221 -11.94 8.22 -6.33
C GLY A 221 -11.38 9.23 -7.33
N PHE A 222 -12.19 10.16 -7.79
CA PHE A 222 -11.73 11.25 -8.64
C PHE A 222 -10.99 12.30 -7.80
N VAL A 223 -9.92 12.85 -8.37
CA VAL A 223 -9.07 13.85 -7.71
C VAL A 223 -8.87 15.04 -8.62
N GLU A 224 -8.56 16.19 -8.01
CA GLU A 224 -8.15 17.38 -8.74
C GLU A 224 -6.74 17.21 -9.34
N GLU A 225 -6.45 17.94 -10.40
CA GLU A 225 -5.15 17.86 -11.09
C GLU A 225 -3.98 18.20 -10.15
N GLU A 226 -4.18 19.13 -9.20
CA GLU A 226 -3.18 19.47 -8.20
C GLU A 226 -2.81 18.28 -7.30
N ALA A 227 -3.80 17.52 -6.84
CA ALA A 227 -3.56 16.33 -6.01
C ALA A 227 -2.85 15.22 -6.81
N ARG A 228 -3.21 15.05 -8.08
CA ARG A 228 -2.50 14.14 -8.99
C ARG A 228 -1.04 14.55 -9.16
N GLU A 229 -0.77 15.82 -9.41
CA GLU A 229 0.61 16.33 -9.56
C GLU A 229 1.39 16.16 -8.25
N ARG A 230 0.79 16.43 -7.10
CA ARG A 230 1.39 16.18 -5.78
C ARG A 230 1.82 14.71 -5.62
N LYS A 231 0.97 13.75 -5.98
CA LYS A 231 1.36 12.33 -5.98
C LYS A 231 2.59 12.09 -6.85
N PHE A 232 2.61 12.63 -8.06
CA PHE A 232 3.73 12.41 -8.98
C PHE A 232 5.04 13.02 -8.48
N GLN A 233 4.97 14.16 -7.81
CA GLN A 233 6.13 14.74 -7.14
C GLN A 233 6.54 13.90 -5.92
N ALA A 234 5.58 13.41 -5.12
CA ALA A 234 5.85 12.52 -3.99
C ALA A 234 6.55 11.22 -4.43
N VAL A 235 6.10 10.59 -5.52
CA VAL A 235 6.73 9.38 -6.09
C VAL A 235 8.20 9.60 -6.43
N LYS A 236 8.62 10.81 -6.81
CA LYS A 236 10.02 11.12 -7.13
C LYS A 236 10.96 11.03 -5.91
N HIS A 237 10.42 11.12 -4.69
CA HIS A 237 11.22 10.97 -3.48
C HIS A 237 11.71 9.52 -3.28
N TYR A 238 11.05 8.52 -3.87
CA TYR A 238 11.49 7.12 -3.82
C TYR A 238 12.61 6.83 -4.83
N ALA A 239 13.67 7.63 -4.78
CA ALA A 239 14.77 7.60 -5.76
C ALA A 239 15.42 6.22 -5.85
N SER A 240 15.52 5.48 -4.73
CA SER A 240 16.05 4.12 -4.71
C SER A 240 15.17 3.13 -5.49
N GLN A 241 13.85 3.33 -5.50
CA GLN A 241 12.88 2.41 -6.11
C GLN A 241 12.63 2.71 -7.58
N LEU A 242 12.80 3.95 -8.02
CA LEU A 242 12.51 4.37 -9.40
C LEU A 242 13.22 3.54 -10.47
N PRO A 243 14.52 3.15 -10.34
CA PRO A 243 15.18 2.33 -11.34
C PRO A 243 14.49 0.97 -11.55
N MET A 244 14.05 0.33 -10.48
CA MET A 244 13.33 -0.94 -10.53
C MET A 244 11.93 -0.76 -11.10
N LEU A 245 11.18 0.23 -10.64
CA LEU A 245 9.83 0.54 -11.09
C LEU A 245 9.76 0.99 -12.56
N ASN A 246 10.82 1.66 -13.05
CA ASN A 246 11.00 2.06 -14.46
C ASN A 246 11.57 0.95 -15.35
N GLY A 247 11.89 -0.22 -14.83
CA GLY A 247 12.55 -1.32 -15.57
C GLY A 247 11.75 -1.90 -16.73
N GLY A 248 10.59 -1.34 -17.08
CA GLY A 248 9.75 -1.68 -18.21
C GLY A 248 10.01 -0.79 -19.44
N ARG A 249 9.24 -1.07 -20.52
CA ARG A 249 9.28 -0.27 -21.77
C ARG A 249 8.64 1.11 -21.67
N ARG A 250 7.92 1.40 -20.58
CA ARG A 250 7.19 2.64 -20.34
C ARG A 250 7.68 3.29 -19.07
N ASP A 251 7.73 4.61 -19.08
CA ASP A 251 7.96 5.43 -17.91
C ASP A 251 6.90 5.17 -16.84
N LEU A 252 7.32 5.08 -15.58
CA LEU A 252 6.45 4.80 -14.42
C LEU A 252 5.27 5.77 -14.35
N PHE A 253 5.52 7.07 -14.51
CA PHE A 253 4.47 8.09 -14.39
C PHE A 253 3.40 7.93 -15.46
N THR A 254 3.82 7.67 -16.71
CA THR A 254 2.91 7.33 -17.81
C THR A 254 2.09 6.09 -17.48
N LYS A 255 2.73 5.04 -16.93
CA LYS A 255 2.04 3.81 -16.55
C LYS A 255 1.03 4.03 -15.42
N LEU A 256 1.39 4.80 -14.39
CA LEU A 256 0.48 5.14 -13.29
C LEU A 256 -0.74 5.93 -13.80
N ASP A 257 -0.52 6.93 -14.67
CA ASP A 257 -1.60 7.73 -15.27
C ASP A 257 -2.55 6.87 -16.11
N GLU A 258 -2.00 6.04 -17.00
CA GLU A 258 -2.78 5.13 -17.85
C GLU A 258 -3.63 4.15 -17.01
N LEU A 259 -3.05 3.55 -15.96
CA LEU A 259 -3.76 2.61 -15.11
C LEU A 259 -4.87 3.29 -14.30
N ALA A 260 -4.62 4.48 -13.76
CA ALA A 260 -5.61 5.26 -13.05
C ALA A 260 -6.80 5.66 -13.93
N ARG A 261 -6.55 5.95 -15.22
CA ARG A 261 -7.61 6.30 -16.19
C ARG A 261 -8.36 5.09 -16.72
N LYS A 262 -7.75 3.91 -16.73
CA LYS A 262 -8.30 2.68 -17.31
C LYS A 262 -9.63 2.27 -16.67
N MET A 263 -9.81 2.50 -15.38
CA MET A 263 -11.02 2.14 -14.64
C MET A 263 -12.15 3.16 -14.80
N SER A 264 -11.85 4.37 -15.27
CA SER A 264 -12.85 5.42 -15.47
C SER A 264 -13.51 5.31 -16.84
N PRO A 265 -14.86 5.26 -16.93
CA PRO A 265 -15.57 5.16 -18.19
C PRO A 265 -15.35 6.34 -19.15
N ASP A 266 -15.04 7.50 -18.60
CA ASP A 266 -14.77 8.75 -19.36
C ASP A 266 -13.28 9.08 -19.48
N GLY A 267 -12.40 8.17 -19.01
CA GLY A 267 -10.95 8.33 -19.09
C GLY A 267 -10.36 9.37 -18.14
N ARG A 268 -11.14 9.91 -17.19
CA ARG A 268 -10.60 10.80 -16.15
C ARG A 268 -9.68 10.03 -15.22
N TYR A 269 -8.69 10.73 -14.67
CA TYR A 269 -7.85 10.17 -13.62
C TYR A 269 -8.68 9.84 -12.39
N SER A 270 -8.56 8.61 -11.91
CA SER A 270 -9.23 8.16 -10.70
C SER A 270 -8.41 7.07 -10.01
N GLU A 271 -8.39 7.07 -8.69
CA GLU A 271 -7.81 5.99 -7.89
C GLU A 271 -8.91 5.08 -7.42
N THR A 272 -8.82 3.81 -7.81
CA THR A 272 -9.91 2.84 -7.59
C THR A 272 -9.74 2.14 -6.26
N THR A 273 -10.85 2.06 -5.51
CA THR A 273 -10.95 1.26 -4.30
C THR A 273 -12.18 0.37 -4.32
N TRP A 274 -12.17 -0.68 -3.52
CA TRP A 274 -13.31 -1.60 -3.36
C TRP A 274 -13.72 -1.68 -1.88
N PRO A 275 -15.00 -1.53 -1.55
CA PRO A 275 -15.50 -1.93 -0.25
C PRO A 275 -15.39 -3.44 -0.11
N VAL A 276 -15.22 -3.90 1.11
CA VAL A 276 -15.22 -5.32 1.45
C VAL A 276 -16.63 -5.71 1.89
N ILE A 277 -17.15 -6.78 1.33
CA ILE A 277 -18.50 -7.29 1.63
C ILE A 277 -18.41 -8.76 2.07
N ARG A 278 -19.34 -9.14 2.94
CA ARG A 278 -19.59 -10.55 3.27
C ARG A 278 -20.82 -11.00 2.50
N PRO A 279 -20.70 -11.96 1.58
CA PRO A 279 -21.87 -12.50 0.91
C PRO A 279 -22.79 -13.18 1.92
N GLU A 280 -24.11 -13.06 1.68
CA GLU A 280 -25.15 -13.72 2.48
C GLU A 280 -25.10 -15.25 2.37
#